data_27c5a88dc6ec72ae1a3e946ccb9069b5
#
_entry.id   27c5a88dc6ec72ae1a3e946ccb9069b5
#
_cell.length_a   1.000
_cell.length_b   1.000
_cell.length_c   1.000
_cell.angle_alpha   90.00
_cell.angle_beta   90.00
_cell.angle_gamma   90.00
#
_symmetry.space_group_name_H-M   'P 1'
#
loop_
_entity.id
_entity.type
_entity.pdbx_description
1 polymer ?
#
loop_
_entity_poly.entity_id
_entity_poly.type
_entity_poly.pdbx_seq_one_letter_code
_entity_poly.pdbx_strand_id
1 'polypeptide(L)'
;MRSALFICAFLACLALTSSRAANAKASDPPNVPNIGFVLYTKSYAPGTLNARWMYGNAYSGPGIATGGQTIGFAGRYHVRYFYDSGEFSDEYDLVIEKNKDSYKASWIAKGKVAAIGVGMEVENGLAIGWRRVAD
;
A
#
# COMPACT_ATOMS: atom_id res chain seq x y z
N MET A 1 39.47 -45.19 35.89
CA MET A 1 38.73 -44.72 37.03
C MET A 1 38.49 -43.24 37.10
N ARG A 2 38.90 -42.45 36.18
CA ARG A 2 38.85 -41.01 36.37
C ARG A 2 38.45 -40.24 35.15
N SER A 3 37.87 -40.89 34.21
CA SER A 3 37.62 -40.26 32.90
C SER A 3 36.20 -39.83 32.68
N ALA A 4 35.33 -39.99 33.64
CA ALA A 4 33.90 -39.79 33.40
C ALA A 4 33.42 -38.38 33.71
N LEU A 5 34.28 -37.48 34.12
CA LEU A 5 33.83 -36.18 34.63
C LEU A 5 33.98 -34.99 33.69
N PHE A 6 34.42 -35.24 32.48
CA PHE A 6 34.69 -34.10 31.59
C PHE A 6 33.70 -33.83 30.50
N ILE A 7 32.63 -34.62 30.42
CA ILE A 7 31.74 -34.54 29.27
C ILE A 7 30.53 -33.64 29.51
N CYS A 8 30.25 -33.27 30.73
CA CYS A 8 29.06 -32.46 31.03
C CYS A 8 29.19 -30.97 30.83
N ALA A 9 30.41 -30.46 30.67
CA ALA A 9 30.56 -29.03 30.57
C ALA A 9 30.37 -28.42 29.18
N PHE A 10 30.37 -29.29 28.15
CA PHE A 10 30.28 -28.78 26.79
C PHE A 10 28.86 -28.68 26.25
N LEU A 11 27.92 -29.31 26.86
CA LEU A 11 26.55 -29.26 26.38
C LEU A 11 25.79 -28.01 26.80
N ALA A 12 26.26 -27.33 27.79
CA ALA A 12 25.57 -26.14 28.28
C ALA A 12 25.79 -24.90 27.42
N CYS A 13 26.88 -24.85 26.64
CA CYS A 13 27.17 -23.70 25.81
C CYS A 13 26.40 -23.66 24.50
N LEU A 14 25.93 -24.79 24.01
CA LEU A 14 25.24 -24.84 22.74
C LEU A 14 23.76 -24.41 22.82
N ALA A 15 23.20 -24.51 23.99
CA ALA A 15 21.81 -24.11 24.18
C ALA A 15 21.60 -22.61 24.21
N LEU A 16 22.65 -21.86 24.52
CA LEU A 16 22.56 -20.40 24.63
C LEU A 16 22.58 -19.68 23.30
N THR A 17 23.08 -20.30 22.26
CA THR A 17 23.17 -19.64 20.97
C THR A 17 21.88 -19.72 20.16
N SER A 18 21.07 -20.72 20.39
CA SER A 18 19.81 -20.85 19.65
C SER A 18 18.70 -19.94 20.15
N SER A 19 18.75 -19.50 21.39
CA SER A 19 17.71 -18.61 21.91
C SER A 19 17.84 -17.17 21.43
N ARG A 20 19.02 -16.77 20.95
CA ARG A 20 19.22 -15.41 20.43
C ARG A 20 18.68 -15.22 19.02
N ALA A 21 18.65 -16.25 18.22
CA ALA A 21 18.11 -16.16 16.88
C ALA A 21 16.60 -15.91 16.89
N ALA A 22 15.91 -16.38 17.90
CA ALA A 22 14.48 -16.16 18.01
C ALA A 22 14.09 -14.72 18.36
N ASN A 23 15.00 -13.99 19.02
CA ASN A 23 14.73 -12.61 19.42
C ASN A 23 14.94 -11.60 18.29
N ALA A 24 15.51 -12.01 17.18
CA ALA A 24 15.67 -11.15 16.02
C ALA A 24 14.34 -10.78 15.35
N LYS A 25 13.25 -11.47 15.68
CA LYS A 25 11.91 -11.13 15.18
C LYS A 25 11.29 -9.91 15.85
N ALA A 26 11.85 -9.43 16.94
CA ALA A 26 11.27 -8.31 17.69
C ALA A 26 11.50 -6.96 17.03
N SER A 27 12.20 -6.90 15.89
CA SER A 27 12.52 -5.66 15.20
C SER A 27 11.69 -5.39 13.95
N ASP A 28 10.49 -5.92 13.86
CA ASP A 28 9.58 -5.57 12.78
C ASP A 28 9.29 -4.08 12.82
N PRO A 29 9.34 -3.40 11.65
CA PRO A 29 9.05 -1.98 11.63
C PRO A 29 7.62 -1.71 12.14
N PRO A 30 7.40 -0.63 12.85
CA PRO A 30 6.07 -0.29 13.33
C PRO A 30 5.13 -0.07 12.14
N ASN A 31 3.87 -0.45 12.30
CA ASN A 31 2.86 -0.17 11.33
C ASN A 31 2.68 1.33 11.15
N VAL A 32 2.50 1.73 9.92
CA VAL A 32 2.15 3.11 9.58
C VAL A 32 0.65 3.15 9.36
N PRO A 33 -0.14 3.65 10.32
CA PRO A 33 -1.59 3.62 10.19
C PRO A 33 -2.13 4.71 9.28
N ASN A 34 -3.17 4.39 8.56
CA ASN A 34 -4.04 5.31 7.81
C ASN A 34 -3.30 6.32 6.93
N ILE A 35 -2.25 5.87 6.28
CA ILE A 35 -1.54 6.61 5.25
C ILE A 35 -1.45 5.73 4.03
N GLY A 36 -1.92 6.24 2.91
CA GLY A 36 -1.84 5.56 1.64
C GLY A 36 -1.20 6.43 0.58
N PHE A 37 -0.79 5.78 -0.48
CA PHE A 37 -0.22 6.45 -1.65
C PHE A 37 -0.70 5.73 -2.89
N VAL A 38 -0.95 6.48 -3.96
CA VAL A 38 -1.28 5.89 -5.25
C VAL A 38 -0.65 6.71 -6.36
N LEU A 39 -0.13 6.00 -7.35
CA LEU A 39 0.38 6.58 -8.59
C LEU A 39 -0.54 6.14 -9.72
N TYR A 40 -1.14 7.10 -10.41
CA TYR A 40 -1.92 6.86 -11.62
C TYR A 40 -1.09 7.21 -12.84
N THR A 41 -1.15 6.35 -13.85
CA THR A 41 -0.54 6.60 -15.15
C THR A 41 -1.59 6.38 -16.24
N LYS A 42 -1.43 7.08 -17.36
CA LYS A 42 -2.35 6.91 -18.50
C LYS A 42 -2.18 5.52 -19.12
N SER A 43 -3.31 4.85 -19.33
CA SER A 43 -3.36 3.64 -20.13
C SER A 43 -3.46 3.98 -21.62
N TYR A 44 -3.20 3.01 -22.49
CA TYR A 44 -3.48 3.15 -23.92
C TYR A 44 -4.97 3.31 -24.23
N ALA A 45 -5.85 2.73 -23.39
CA ALA A 45 -7.27 2.90 -23.54
C ALA A 45 -7.69 4.31 -23.12
N PRO A 46 -8.40 5.07 -23.94
CA PRO A 46 -8.85 6.41 -23.57
C PRO A 46 -9.69 6.40 -22.30
N GLY A 47 -9.50 7.42 -21.45
CA GLY A 47 -10.25 7.55 -20.20
C GLY A 47 -9.89 6.53 -19.13
N THR A 48 -8.80 5.79 -19.31
CA THR A 48 -8.39 4.72 -18.43
C THR A 48 -7.04 5.05 -17.80
N LEU A 49 -6.93 4.83 -16.50
CA LEU A 49 -5.70 4.99 -15.73
C LEU A 49 -5.29 3.64 -15.16
N ASN A 50 -4.00 3.36 -15.22
CA ASN A 50 -3.40 2.29 -14.44
C ASN A 50 -3.03 2.86 -13.08
N ALA A 51 -3.20 2.08 -12.04
CA ALA A 51 -2.86 2.48 -10.68
C ALA A 51 -1.85 1.53 -10.06
N ARG A 52 -1.00 2.10 -9.23
CA ARG A 52 -0.19 1.37 -8.27
C ARG A 52 -0.39 2.00 -6.91
N TRP A 53 -0.87 1.23 -5.96
CA TRP A 53 -1.27 1.75 -4.65
C TRP A 53 -0.57 1.03 -3.52
N MET A 54 -0.51 1.70 -2.40
CA MET A 54 -0.09 1.11 -1.12
C MET A 54 -0.92 1.71 0.00
N TYR A 55 -1.07 0.96 1.08
CA TYR A 55 -1.71 1.42 2.29
C TYR A 55 -0.85 1.06 3.49
N GLY A 56 -0.33 2.09 4.16
CA GLY A 56 0.68 1.90 5.18
C GLY A 56 1.91 1.19 4.62
N ASN A 57 2.47 0.33 5.42
CA ASN A 57 3.55 -0.57 5.00
C ASN A 57 3.09 -2.03 4.92
N ALA A 58 1.78 -2.27 4.85
CA ALA A 58 1.21 -3.60 4.95
C ALA A 58 0.60 -4.12 3.65
N TYR A 59 -0.01 -3.25 2.83
CA TYR A 59 -0.76 -3.67 1.64
C TYR A 59 -0.34 -2.86 0.43
N SER A 60 -0.30 -3.53 -0.71
CA SER A 60 -0.02 -2.88 -1.99
C SER A 60 -0.58 -3.69 -3.15
N GLY A 61 -0.66 -3.08 -4.30
CA GLY A 61 -1.08 -3.75 -5.52
C GLY A 61 -1.35 -2.82 -6.68
N PRO A 62 -1.80 -3.40 -7.80
CA PRO A 62 -2.24 -2.63 -8.96
C PRO A 62 -3.71 -2.24 -8.86
N GLY A 63 -4.12 -1.38 -9.77
CA GLY A 63 -5.52 -1.01 -9.95
C GLY A 63 -5.78 -0.49 -11.35
N ILE A 64 -7.04 -0.33 -11.66
CA ILE A 64 -7.48 0.22 -12.93
C ILE A 64 -8.67 1.13 -12.71
N ALA A 65 -8.61 2.33 -13.26
CA ALA A 65 -9.68 3.32 -13.22
C ALA A 65 -10.18 3.57 -14.64
N THR A 66 -11.47 3.48 -14.85
CA THR A 66 -12.11 3.62 -16.16
C THR A 66 -13.21 4.68 -16.14
N GLY A 67 -13.59 5.15 -17.31
CA GLY A 67 -14.71 6.08 -17.46
C GLY A 67 -14.35 7.55 -17.36
N GLY A 68 -13.07 7.87 -17.29
CA GLY A 68 -12.59 9.25 -17.20
C GLY A 68 -12.45 9.92 -18.57
N GLN A 69 -11.88 11.12 -18.54
CA GLN A 69 -11.62 11.90 -19.74
C GLN A 69 -10.35 11.44 -20.43
N THR A 70 -10.27 11.69 -21.73
CA THR A 70 -9.10 11.32 -22.53
C THR A 70 -7.88 12.16 -22.15
N ILE A 71 -8.09 13.44 -21.84
CA ILE A 71 -7.02 14.40 -21.55
C ILE A 71 -7.01 14.73 -20.07
N GLY A 72 -5.81 14.79 -19.49
CA GLY A 72 -5.63 15.12 -18.09
C GLY A 72 -6.03 13.99 -17.16
N PHE A 73 -5.99 14.26 -15.87
CA PHE A 73 -6.33 13.29 -14.84
C PHE A 73 -7.65 13.59 -14.16
N ALA A 74 -8.12 14.84 -14.22
CA ALA A 74 -9.39 15.23 -13.59
C ALA A 74 -10.56 14.49 -14.25
N GLY A 75 -11.53 14.12 -13.45
CA GLY A 75 -12.73 13.46 -13.92
C GLY A 75 -13.30 12.49 -12.89
N ARG A 76 -14.35 11.80 -13.33
CA ARG A 76 -14.99 10.76 -12.53
C ARG A 76 -14.66 9.41 -13.15
N TYR A 77 -14.22 8.50 -12.32
CA TYR A 77 -13.79 7.15 -12.72
C TYR A 77 -14.52 6.12 -11.88
N HIS A 78 -14.62 4.90 -12.40
CA HIS A 78 -14.83 3.72 -11.58
C HIS A 78 -13.47 3.03 -11.42
N VAL A 79 -13.02 2.82 -10.20
CA VAL A 79 -11.70 2.25 -9.92
C VAL A 79 -11.81 0.93 -9.18
N ARG A 80 -11.02 -0.05 -9.62
CA ARG A 80 -10.91 -1.36 -8.98
C ARG A 80 -9.46 -1.59 -8.58
N TYR A 81 -9.26 -2.00 -7.35
CA TYR A 81 -7.94 -2.27 -6.79
C TYR A 81 -7.78 -3.75 -6.50
N PHE A 82 -6.55 -4.22 -6.68
CA PHE A 82 -6.17 -5.60 -6.45
C PHE A 82 -4.92 -5.62 -5.57
N TYR A 83 -4.73 -6.72 -4.84
CA TYR A 83 -3.48 -6.97 -4.14
C TYR A 83 -2.42 -7.44 -5.13
N ASP A 84 -1.15 -7.45 -4.69
CA ASP A 84 -0.05 -7.96 -5.52
C ASP A 84 -0.22 -9.44 -5.88
N SER A 85 -0.98 -10.19 -5.08
CA SER A 85 -1.36 -11.57 -5.38
C SER A 85 -2.31 -11.71 -6.58
N GLY A 86 -2.94 -10.61 -7.00
CA GLY A 86 -3.99 -10.60 -8.01
C GLY A 86 -5.40 -10.71 -7.44
N GLU A 87 -5.54 -10.95 -6.15
CA GLU A 87 -6.85 -10.98 -5.51
C GLU A 87 -7.50 -9.60 -5.50
N PHE A 88 -8.81 -9.58 -5.68
CA PHE A 88 -9.58 -8.34 -5.60
C PHE A 88 -9.55 -7.77 -4.19
N SER A 89 -9.28 -6.46 -4.09
CA SER A 89 -9.29 -5.74 -2.83
C SER A 89 -10.62 -5.02 -2.64
N ASP A 90 -10.86 -3.99 -3.44
CA ASP A 90 -12.04 -3.14 -3.32
C ASP A 90 -12.23 -2.28 -4.57
N GLU A 91 -13.38 -1.60 -4.63
CA GLU A 91 -13.71 -0.72 -5.74
C GLU A 91 -14.49 0.49 -5.26
N TYR A 92 -14.37 1.57 -6.00
CA TYR A 92 -14.96 2.86 -5.66
C TYR A 92 -15.33 3.65 -6.90
N ASP A 93 -16.21 4.62 -6.71
CA ASP A 93 -16.26 5.78 -7.61
C ASP A 93 -15.16 6.74 -7.17
N LEU A 94 -14.32 7.13 -8.10
CA LEU A 94 -13.18 8.02 -7.86
C LEU A 94 -13.43 9.36 -8.55
N VAL A 95 -13.40 10.43 -7.78
CA VAL A 95 -13.51 11.78 -8.31
C VAL A 95 -12.18 12.49 -8.12
N ILE A 96 -11.58 12.90 -9.22
CA ILE A 96 -10.32 13.65 -9.23
C ILE A 96 -10.62 15.06 -9.71
N GLU A 97 -10.34 16.05 -8.88
CA GLU A 97 -10.55 17.46 -9.16
C GLU A 97 -9.21 18.19 -9.20
N LYS A 98 -9.01 19.00 -10.23
CA LYS A 98 -7.82 19.83 -10.35
C LYS A 98 -8.10 21.22 -9.79
N ASN A 99 -7.19 21.72 -8.96
CA ASN A 99 -7.22 23.09 -8.44
C ASN A 99 -5.82 23.69 -8.61
N LYS A 100 -5.65 24.48 -9.67
CA LYS A 100 -4.34 25.02 -10.08
C LYS A 100 -3.34 23.88 -10.31
N ASP A 101 -2.30 23.80 -9.52
CA ASP A 101 -1.25 22.78 -9.67
C ASP A 101 -1.45 21.57 -8.76
N SER A 102 -2.52 21.56 -7.99
CA SER A 102 -2.82 20.46 -7.09
C SER A 102 -4.09 19.71 -7.50
N TYR A 103 -4.22 18.52 -6.98
CA TYR A 103 -5.37 17.66 -7.20
C TYR A 103 -5.96 17.22 -5.88
N LYS A 104 -7.27 17.11 -5.84
CA LYS A 104 -8.01 16.46 -4.76
C LYS A 104 -8.65 15.21 -5.30
N ALA A 105 -8.55 14.12 -4.55
CA ALA A 105 -9.21 12.87 -4.88
C ALA A 105 -10.18 12.46 -3.78
N SER A 106 -11.31 11.90 -4.20
CA SER A 106 -12.30 11.34 -3.29
C SER A 106 -12.70 9.95 -3.79
N TRP A 107 -12.63 8.98 -2.91
CA TRP A 107 -13.09 7.61 -3.19
C TRP A 107 -14.42 7.41 -2.49
N ILE A 108 -15.44 7.07 -3.27
CA ILE A 108 -16.83 7.02 -2.83
C ILE A 108 -17.32 5.58 -2.93
N ALA A 109 -17.81 5.05 -1.83
CA ALA A 109 -18.42 3.73 -1.75
C ALA A 109 -19.84 3.86 -1.19
N LYS A 110 -20.82 3.32 -1.88
CA LYS A 110 -22.22 3.34 -1.42
C LYS A 110 -22.69 4.76 -1.07
N GLY A 111 -22.33 5.72 -1.89
CA GLY A 111 -22.73 7.12 -1.71
C GLY A 111 -21.99 7.88 -0.61
N LYS A 112 -21.00 7.27 0.04
CA LYS A 112 -20.23 7.90 1.10
C LYS A 112 -18.77 8.01 0.72
N VAL A 113 -18.12 9.10 1.11
CA VAL A 113 -16.68 9.27 0.94
C VAL A 113 -15.96 8.32 1.90
N ALA A 114 -15.25 7.36 1.35
CA ALA A 114 -14.49 6.36 2.11
C ALA A 114 -13.03 6.77 2.32
N ALA A 115 -12.48 7.55 1.39
CA ALA A 115 -11.10 8.02 1.47
C ALA A 115 -10.98 9.36 0.73
N ILE A 116 -10.01 10.15 1.14
CA ILE A 116 -9.66 11.43 0.50
C ILE A 116 -8.15 11.51 0.29
N GLY A 117 -7.74 12.27 -0.71
CA GLY A 117 -6.34 12.45 -0.99
C GLY A 117 -6.03 13.79 -1.64
N VAL A 118 -4.76 14.13 -1.64
CA VAL A 118 -4.22 15.29 -2.33
C VAL A 118 -3.02 14.83 -3.15
N GLY A 119 -2.82 15.47 -4.28
CA GLY A 119 -1.74 15.05 -5.16
C GLY A 119 -1.25 16.11 -6.11
N MET A 120 -0.28 15.71 -6.89
CA MET A 120 0.36 16.56 -7.90
C MET A 120 0.74 15.72 -9.10
N GLU A 121 0.79 16.34 -10.25
CA GLU A 121 1.36 15.70 -11.44
C GLU A 121 2.86 15.51 -11.25
N VAL A 122 3.32 14.36 -11.64
CA VAL A 122 4.73 14.02 -11.74
C VAL A 122 5.01 13.66 -13.20
N GLU A 123 6.26 13.43 -13.54
CA GLU A 123 6.58 12.95 -14.86
C GLU A 123 5.84 11.64 -15.14
N ASN A 124 5.02 11.64 -16.18
CA ASN A 124 4.22 10.49 -16.62
C ASN A 124 3.14 10.00 -15.65
N GLY A 125 2.68 10.83 -14.71
CA GLY A 125 1.66 10.35 -13.79
C GLY A 125 1.09 11.40 -12.87
N LEU A 126 0.21 10.92 -12.00
CA LEU A 126 -0.41 11.68 -10.93
C LEU A 126 -0.15 10.94 -9.61
N ALA A 127 0.57 11.57 -8.72
CA ALA A 127 0.92 11.02 -7.41
C ALA A 127 -0.03 11.57 -6.36
N ILE A 128 -0.70 10.70 -5.62
CA ILE A 128 -1.69 11.09 -4.61
C ILE A 128 -1.38 10.41 -3.28
N GLY A 129 -1.24 11.21 -2.23
CA GLY A 129 -1.26 10.73 -0.86
C GLY A 129 -2.71 10.72 -0.37
N TRP A 130 -3.12 9.65 0.32
CA TRP A 130 -4.51 9.49 0.72
C TRP A 130 -4.64 8.88 2.12
N ARG A 131 -5.82 9.04 2.69
CA ARG A 131 -6.19 8.41 3.96
C ARG A 131 -7.64 7.98 3.93
N ARG A 132 -7.98 7.01 4.76
CA ARG A 132 -9.39 6.65 4.98
C ARG A 132 -10.06 7.70 5.84
N VAL A 133 -11.32 7.94 5.55
CA VAL A 133 -12.17 8.82 6.34
C VAL A 133 -12.88 7.97 7.37
N ALA A 134 -12.83 8.36 8.64
CA ALA A 134 -13.54 7.67 9.70
C ALA A 134 -15.05 7.87 9.54
N ASP A 135 -15.81 6.83 9.88
CA ASP A 135 -17.27 6.89 9.91
C ASP A 135 -17.81 7.76 11.06
#